data_0d7e2ba69f382cc35e97cdacd26a355d
#
_entry.id   0d7e2ba69f382cc35e97cdacd26a355d
#
_cell.length_a   1.000
_cell.length_b   1.000
_cell.length_c   1.000
_cell.angle_alpha   90.00
_cell.angle_beta   90.00
_cell.angle_gamma   90.00
#
_symmetry.space_group_name_H-M   'P 1'
#
loop_
_entity.id
_entity.type
_entity.pdbx_description
1 polymer ?
#
loop_
_entity_poly.entity_id
_entity_poly.type
_entity_poly.pdbx_seq_one_letter_code
_entity_poly.pdbx_strand_id
1 'polypeptide(L)'
;MLTVSMELQLLFAGLMFLTGLVGFLVRRNIIFMLMSIEIMLNSAGLAFVIAGSHWMQADGQVMFIFILTVSAAEVSVGLALILQMYHHYRTLDADAISKLHDEIVNEK
;
A
#
# COMPACT_ATOMS: atom_id res chain seq x y z
N MET A 1 -1.34 -0.13 35.01
CA MET A 1 -1.59 -0.33 33.59
C MET A 1 -0.58 0.47 32.77
N LEU A 2 0.15 -0.16 31.90
CA LEU A 2 1.14 0.54 31.08
C LEU A 2 0.43 1.17 29.89
N THR A 3 0.39 2.50 29.87
CA THR A 3 -0.13 3.22 28.71
C THR A 3 1.04 3.68 27.85
N VAL A 4 0.99 3.34 26.57
CA VAL A 4 2.00 3.76 25.60
C VAL A 4 1.68 5.21 25.20
N SER A 5 2.69 6.07 25.17
CA SER A 5 2.47 7.48 24.77
C SER A 5 2.06 7.56 23.29
N MET A 6 1.26 8.57 22.95
CA MET A 6 0.85 8.81 21.58
C MET A 6 2.04 8.99 20.65
N GLU A 7 3.08 9.67 21.13
CA GLU A 7 4.31 9.92 20.36
C GLU A 7 4.98 8.62 19.94
N LEU A 8 5.07 7.66 20.86
CA LEU A 8 5.68 6.35 20.57
C LEU A 8 4.82 5.55 19.61
N GLN A 9 3.51 5.62 19.75
CA GLN A 9 2.57 4.95 18.84
C GLN A 9 2.67 5.52 17.42
N LEU A 10 2.74 6.85 17.29
CA LEU A 10 2.90 7.52 16.01
C LEU A 10 4.26 7.23 15.39
N LEU A 11 5.30 7.13 16.22
CA LEU A 11 6.63 6.71 15.74
C LEU A 11 6.56 5.31 15.12
N PHE A 12 5.87 4.39 15.76
CA PHE A 12 5.67 3.04 15.22
C PHE A 12 4.94 3.06 13.89
N ALA A 13 3.86 3.83 13.79
CA ALA A 13 3.12 3.99 12.54
C ALA A 13 4.00 4.61 11.44
N GLY A 14 4.82 5.60 11.79
CA GLY A 14 5.78 6.21 10.88
C GLY A 14 6.82 5.23 10.37
N LEU A 15 7.36 4.38 11.24
CA LEU A 15 8.32 3.35 10.85
C LEU A 15 7.69 2.31 9.92
N MET A 16 6.45 1.91 10.19
CA MET A 16 5.71 1.03 9.29
C MET A 16 5.54 1.67 7.91
N PHE A 17 5.16 2.95 7.87
CA PHE A 17 4.99 3.68 6.61
C PHE A 17 6.30 3.73 5.82
N LEU A 18 7.41 4.05 6.50
CA LEU A 18 8.72 4.09 5.86
C LEU A 18 9.14 2.72 5.34
N THR A 19 8.84 1.66 6.07
CA THR A 19 9.11 0.29 5.62
C THR A 19 8.36 -0.02 4.32
N GLY A 20 7.09 0.35 4.26
CA GLY A 20 6.28 0.20 3.04
C GLY A 20 6.83 1.04 1.89
N LEU A 21 7.21 2.29 2.16
CA LEU A 21 7.77 3.19 1.16
C LEU A 21 9.07 2.65 0.56
N VAL A 22 9.99 2.19 1.42
CA VAL A 22 11.25 1.58 0.97
C VAL A 22 10.97 0.32 0.14
N GLY A 23 10.08 -0.54 0.60
CA GLY A 23 9.68 -1.72 -0.14
C GLY A 23 9.12 -1.39 -1.52
N PHE A 24 8.30 -0.35 -1.61
CA PHE A 24 7.74 0.11 -2.87
C PHE A 24 8.82 0.62 -3.84
N LEU A 25 9.78 1.39 -3.34
CA LEU A 25 10.82 1.99 -4.17
C LEU A 25 11.90 1.00 -4.61
N VAL A 26 12.19 -0.01 -3.78
CA VAL A 26 13.29 -0.96 -4.04
C VAL A 26 12.83 -2.12 -4.90
N ARG A 27 11.61 -2.59 -4.74
CA ARG A 27 11.09 -3.75 -5.45
C ARG A 27 10.49 -3.38 -6.79
N ARG A 28 10.79 -4.20 -7.81
CA ARG A 28 10.25 -4.05 -9.17
C ARG A 28 9.11 -5.02 -9.47
N ASN A 29 8.89 -5.99 -8.60
CA ASN A 29 7.78 -6.94 -8.72
C ASN A 29 6.48 -6.26 -8.35
N ILE A 30 5.48 -6.30 -9.23
CA ILE A 30 4.21 -5.58 -9.08
C ILE A 30 3.45 -6.07 -7.84
N ILE A 31 3.50 -7.38 -7.53
CA ILE A 31 2.85 -7.92 -6.33
C ILE A 31 3.48 -7.33 -5.07
N PHE A 32 4.81 -7.27 -5.00
CA PHE A 32 5.51 -6.67 -3.86
C PHE A 32 5.23 -5.17 -3.75
N MET A 33 5.12 -4.47 -4.88
CA MET A 33 4.75 -3.05 -4.90
C MET A 33 3.33 -2.88 -4.32
N LEU A 34 2.38 -3.72 -4.72
CA LEU A 34 1.02 -3.70 -4.19
C LEU A 34 1.01 -3.97 -2.68
N MET A 35 1.75 -4.97 -2.22
CA MET A 35 1.89 -5.28 -0.78
C MET A 35 2.48 -4.10 0.00
N SER A 36 3.46 -3.41 -0.60
CA SER A 36 4.08 -2.24 0.02
C SER A 36 3.10 -1.08 0.17
N ILE A 37 2.26 -0.83 -0.83
CA ILE A 37 1.20 0.17 -0.77
C ILE A 37 0.21 -0.20 0.36
N GLU A 38 -0.14 -1.47 0.51
CA GLU A 38 -1.01 -1.93 1.58
C GLU A 38 -0.42 -1.65 2.96
N ILE A 39 0.87 -1.90 3.14
CA ILE A 39 1.56 -1.58 4.41
C ILE A 39 1.50 -0.07 4.67
N MET A 40 1.70 0.76 3.65
CA MET A 40 1.62 2.22 3.78
C MET A 40 0.19 2.67 4.16
N LEU A 41 -0.83 2.12 3.51
CA LEU A 41 -2.23 2.45 3.81
C LEU A 41 -2.62 2.01 5.22
N ASN A 42 -2.19 0.82 5.64
CA ASN A 42 -2.44 0.31 6.99
C ASN A 42 -1.78 1.20 8.05
N SER A 43 -0.54 1.65 7.80
CA SER A 43 0.15 2.54 8.73
C SER A 43 -0.52 3.91 8.83
N ALA A 44 -1.01 4.44 7.72
CA ALA A 44 -1.79 5.68 7.71
C ALA A 44 -3.10 5.52 8.51
N GLY A 45 -3.81 4.39 8.31
CA GLY A 45 -5.00 4.06 9.07
C GLY A 45 -4.74 3.97 10.57
N LEU A 46 -3.62 3.33 10.94
CA LEU A 46 -3.19 3.23 12.32
C LEU A 46 -2.95 4.61 12.92
N ALA A 47 -2.30 5.52 12.18
CA ALA A 47 -2.05 6.89 12.64
C ALA A 47 -3.36 7.63 12.90
N PHE A 48 -4.38 7.48 12.06
CA PHE A 48 -5.69 8.07 12.28
C PHE A 48 -6.37 7.53 13.54
N VAL A 49 -6.30 6.22 13.79
CA VAL A 49 -6.87 5.60 14.99
C VAL A 49 -6.16 6.12 16.25
N ILE A 50 -4.83 6.21 16.20
CA ILE A 50 -4.03 6.72 17.32
C ILE A 50 -4.42 8.17 17.63
N ALA A 51 -4.47 9.02 16.62
CA ALA A 51 -4.83 10.43 16.80
C ALA A 51 -6.26 10.57 17.31
N GLY A 52 -7.22 9.85 16.73
CA GLY A 52 -8.61 9.87 17.18
C GLY A 52 -8.76 9.41 18.64
N SER A 53 -8.05 8.37 19.02
CA SER A 53 -8.04 7.87 20.40
C SER A 53 -7.50 8.91 21.39
N HIS A 54 -6.44 9.64 21.00
CA HIS A 54 -5.84 10.68 21.86
C HIS A 54 -6.82 11.81 22.15
N TRP A 55 -7.58 12.27 21.14
CA TRP A 55 -8.57 13.32 21.29
C TRP A 55 -9.96 12.81 21.62
N MET A 56 -10.10 11.53 21.93
CA MET A 56 -11.38 10.87 22.28
C MET A 56 -12.47 11.11 21.23
N GLN A 57 -12.08 11.08 19.95
CA GLN A 57 -12.97 11.27 18.81
C GLN A 57 -13.07 10.01 17.97
N ALA A 58 -14.30 9.69 17.54
CA ALA A 58 -14.54 8.52 16.70
C ALA A 58 -14.11 8.72 15.25
N ASP A 59 -13.79 9.94 14.85
CA ASP A 59 -13.44 10.29 13.46
C ASP A 59 -12.23 9.50 12.95
N GLY A 60 -11.25 9.21 13.82
CA GLY A 60 -10.10 8.40 13.47
C GLY A 60 -10.49 6.97 13.09
N GLN A 61 -11.44 6.37 13.81
CA GLN A 61 -11.95 5.04 13.50
C GLN A 61 -12.76 5.02 12.20
N VAL A 62 -13.53 6.07 11.96
CA VAL A 62 -14.28 6.24 10.71
C VAL A 62 -13.32 6.33 9.53
N MET A 63 -12.27 7.13 9.64
CA MET A 63 -11.24 7.23 8.61
C MET A 63 -10.53 5.90 8.38
N PHE A 64 -10.26 5.15 9.43
CA PHE A 64 -9.67 3.82 9.31
C PHE A 64 -10.58 2.88 8.51
N ILE A 65 -11.89 2.90 8.76
CA ILE A 65 -12.85 2.07 8.02
C ILE A 65 -12.87 2.46 6.53
N PHE A 66 -12.83 3.75 6.22
CA PHE A 66 -12.72 4.22 4.84
C PHE A 66 -11.45 3.73 4.16
N ILE A 67 -10.31 3.87 4.83
CA ILE A 67 -9.02 3.39 4.31
C ILE A 67 -9.07 1.88 4.07
N LEU A 68 -9.63 1.13 5.01
CA LEU A 68 -9.76 -0.33 4.88
C LEU A 68 -10.62 -0.73 3.68
N THR A 69 -11.72 -0.02 3.46
CA THR A 69 -12.64 -0.27 2.35
C THR A 69 -11.97 0.02 1.01
N VAL A 70 -11.30 1.17 0.90
CA VAL A 70 -10.55 1.56 -0.31
C VAL A 70 -9.43 0.56 -0.57
N SER A 71 -8.69 0.20 0.45
CA SER A 71 -7.60 -0.77 0.38
C SER A 71 -8.08 -2.12 -0.14
N ALA A 72 -9.20 -2.63 0.37
CA ALA A 72 -9.78 -3.88 -0.09
C ALA A 72 -10.18 -3.81 -1.57
N ALA A 73 -10.76 -2.68 -2.00
CA ALA A 73 -11.12 -2.46 -3.39
C ALA A 73 -9.87 -2.40 -4.29
N GLU A 74 -8.84 -1.68 -3.86
CA GLU A 74 -7.58 -1.56 -4.60
C GLU A 74 -6.87 -2.89 -4.77
N VAL A 75 -6.82 -3.71 -3.73
CA VAL A 75 -6.22 -5.06 -3.80
C VAL A 75 -6.98 -5.92 -4.79
N SER A 76 -8.30 -5.91 -4.75
CA SER A 76 -9.12 -6.71 -5.65
C SER A 76 -8.90 -6.33 -7.11
N VAL A 77 -8.97 -5.03 -7.43
CA VAL A 77 -8.73 -4.52 -8.78
C VAL A 77 -7.27 -4.73 -9.19
N GLY A 78 -6.34 -4.44 -8.28
CA GLY A 78 -4.90 -4.58 -8.52
C GLY A 78 -4.51 -6.01 -8.84
N LEU A 79 -5.01 -6.98 -8.08
CA LEU A 79 -4.73 -8.40 -8.35
C LEU A 79 -5.30 -8.85 -9.69
N ALA A 80 -6.51 -8.39 -10.04
CA ALA A 80 -7.10 -8.71 -11.33
C ALA A 80 -6.25 -8.18 -12.49
N LEU A 81 -5.78 -6.94 -12.38
CA LEU A 81 -4.90 -6.33 -13.38
C LEU A 81 -3.55 -7.05 -13.46
N ILE A 82 -2.97 -7.41 -12.31
CA ILE A 82 -1.69 -8.13 -12.24
C ILE A 82 -1.81 -9.49 -12.93
N LEU A 83 -2.88 -10.22 -12.67
CA LEU A 83 -3.12 -11.52 -13.32
C LEU A 83 -3.23 -11.35 -14.83
N GLN A 84 -3.95 -10.34 -15.28
CA GLN A 84 -4.10 -10.05 -16.70
C GLN A 84 -2.78 -9.66 -17.35
N MET A 85 -2.01 -8.80 -16.71
CA MET A 85 -0.68 -8.40 -17.21
C MET A 85 0.28 -9.58 -17.23
N TYR A 86 0.32 -10.40 -16.20
CA TYR A 86 1.14 -11.61 -16.18
C TYR A 86 0.75 -12.57 -17.30
N HIS A 87 -0.54 -12.72 -17.54
CA HIS A 87 -1.04 -13.59 -18.60
C HIS A 87 -0.59 -13.10 -19.97
N HIS A 88 -0.52 -11.78 -20.16
CA HIS A 88 -0.13 -11.15 -21.41
C HIS A 88 1.38 -11.10 -21.61
N TYR A 89 2.13 -10.68 -20.58
CA TYR A 89 3.58 -10.47 -20.66
C TYR A 89 4.42 -11.59 -20.05
N ARG A 90 3.84 -12.49 -19.28
CA ARG A 90 4.50 -13.60 -18.58
C ARG A 90 5.58 -13.14 -17.59
N THR A 91 5.47 -11.94 -17.07
CA THR A 91 6.39 -11.38 -16.08
C THR A 91 5.64 -10.45 -15.13
N LEU A 92 6.15 -10.33 -13.89
CA LEU A 92 5.67 -9.38 -12.89
C LEU A 92 6.65 -8.22 -12.69
N ASP A 93 7.75 -8.17 -13.46
CA ASP A 93 8.71 -7.07 -13.40
C ASP A 93 8.15 -5.87 -14.17
N ALA A 94 7.95 -4.75 -13.46
CA ALA A 94 7.37 -3.54 -14.03
C ALA A 94 8.22 -2.96 -15.15
N ASP A 95 9.55 -3.01 -15.01
CA ASP A 95 10.48 -2.51 -16.04
C ASP A 95 10.43 -3.39 -17.29
N ALA A 96 10.37 -4.71 -17.12
CA ALA A 96 10.27 -5.64 -18.24
C ALA A 96 8.95 -5.47 -18.99
N ILE A 97 7.84 -5.27 -18.28
CA ILE A 97 6.53 -5.01 -18.89
C ILE A 97 6.55 -3.72 -19.71
N SER A 98 7.15 -2.66 -19.18
CA SER A 98 7.28 -1.38 -19.88
C SER A 98 8.08 -1.53 -21.19
N LYS A 99 9.20 -2.26 -21.16
CA LYS A 99 10.02 -2.50 -22.35
C LYS A 99 9.27 -3.33 -23.40
N LEU A 100 8.58 -4.38 -22.99
CA LEU A 100 7.80 -5.21 -23.91
C LEU A 100 6.67 -4.41 -24.56
N HIS A 101 6.05 -3.52 -23.82
CA HIS A 101 5.00 -2.65 -24.35
C HIS A 101 5.58 -1.71 -25.43
N ASP A 102 6.72 -1.10 -25.18
CA ASP A 102 7.39 -0.21 -26.11
C ASP A 102 7.80 -0.93 -27.40
N GLU A 103 8.28 -2.15 -27.31
CA GLU A 103 8.61 -2.99 -28.46
C GLU A 103 7.36 -3.27 -29.32
N ILE A 104 6.24 -3.65 -28.70
CA ILE A 104 4.98 -3.92 -29.39
C ILE A 104 4.48 -2.67 -30.12
N VAL A 105 4.56 -1.51 -29.48
CA VAL A 105 4.13 -0.22 -30.06
C VAL A 105 5.01 0.16 -31.25
N ASN A 106 6.33 -0.06 -31.15
CA ASN A 106 7.28 0.31 -32.19
C ASN A 106 7.19 -0.59 -33.46
N GLU A 107 6.72 -1.83 -33.30
CA GLU A 107 6.50 -2.75 -34.42
C GLU A 107 5.27 -2.43 -35.26
N LYS A 108 4.38 -1.60 -34.76
CA LYS A 108 3.17 -1.16 -35.44
C LYS A 108 3.39 0.13 -36.22
#